data_6e977d30d75d2afae70e789b684fc821
#
_entry.id   6e977d30d75d2afae70e789b684fc821
#
_cell.length_a   1.000
_cell.length_b   1.000
_cell.length_c   1.000
_cell.angle_alpha   90.00
_cell.angle_beta   90.00
_cell.angle_gamma   90.00
#
_symmetry.space_group_name_H-M   'P 1'
#
loop_
_entity.id
_entity.type
_entity.pdbx_description
1 polymer ?
#
loop_
_entity_poly.entity_id
_entity_poly.type
_entity_poly.pdbx_seq_one_letter_code
_entity_poly.pdbx_strand_id
1 'polypeptide(L)'
;MDCFRKVFRAASMKKARLYMTACGLYEAVINGQRVGDFVRAPGITDYRKRIQYQIYDVTTLLQDGENALTVQLADGWYRGSCGAWGLKNQYGTETKLLAQLELTHTDGSVQTVATDAGWDWSNDGPIRFAVNKDGEVVYANNVPSYQGKAKVTNHPVTPAASNNVPVTEHERLKAKRITTPSGKTVLDFGQNIAGYAEFTVTAHIGQKIKLRFDELLDENGEFTQKNIQCSSKKITTPLQQVIYTCKEGKNHYKTTFAIFGFQYVLVETDVAFQSEDFAAIAVYSDMERTGFLKAPTHFSISLLKTPSGVPRTTTPTCPQIARPANATAGRATRRFSSTLRHIFLTMHLLHRNMCGMCTTGRKKTGSCRKSPPTAVWISICPLWTEASAGRMRAC
;
A
#
# COMPACT_ATOMS: atom_id res chain seq x y z
N MET A 1 0.75 -11.40 9.40
CA MET A 1 0.68 -9.93 9.38
C MET A 1 0.13 -9.48 10.71
N ASP A 2 0.65 -8.38 11.24
CA ASP A 2 0.24 -7.87 12.56
C ASP A 2 -1.10 -7.16 12.44
N CYS A 3 -2.05 -7.58 13.27
CA CYS A 3 -3.37 -7.00 13.41
C CYS A 3 -3.53 -6.48 14.83
N PHE A 4 -3.90 -5.22 14.97
CA PHE A 4 -4.15 -4.58 16.26
C PHE A 4 -5.62 -4.18 16.36
N ARG A 5 -6.17 -4.22 17.58
CA ARG A 5 -7.55 -3.80 17.85
C ARG A 5 -7.63 -3.03 19.16
N LYS A 6 -8.37 -1.92 19.15
CA LYS A 6 -8.78 -1.18 20.34
C LYS A 6 -10.30 -1.04 20.35
N VAL A 7 -10.94 -1.57 21.37
CA VAL A 7 -12.34 -1.32 21.66
C VAL A 7 -12.43 -0.15 22.63
N PHE A 8 -13.35 0.79 22.38
CA PHE A 8 -13.57 1.98 23.19
C PHE A 8 -15.04 2.41 23.12
N ARG A 9 -15.46 3.23 24.06
CA ARG A 9 -16.82 3.80 24.06
C ARG A 9 -16.77 5.27 23.72
N ALA A 10 -17.75 5.72 22.95
CA ALA A 10 -17.96 7.11 22.59
C ALA A 10 -19.44 7.46 22.75
N ALA A 11 -19.74 8.70 23.07
CA ALA A 11 -21.12 9.20 23.18
C ALA A 11 -21.15 10.71 22.90
N SER A 12 -22.26 11.18 22.34
CA SER A 12 -22.51 12.61 22.12
C SER A 12 -21.37 13.34 21.42
N MET A 13 -20.83 12.74 20.36
CA MET A 13 -19.67 13.30 19.66
C MET A 13 -20.06 14.42 18.73
N LYS A 14 -19.30 15.50 18.77
CA LYS A 14 -19.32 16.60 17.80
C LYS A 14 -18.33 16.40 16.69
N LYS A 15 -17.14 15.88 17.01
CA LYS A 15 -16.05 15.69 16.05
C LYS A 15 -15.07 14.61 16.51
N ALA A 16 -14.54 13.84 15.57
CA ALA A 16 -13.50 12.86 15.85
C ALA A 16 -12.36 12.96 14.83
N ARG A 17 -11.11 12.98 15.31
CA ARG A 17 -9.91 13.02 14.50
C ARG A 17 -8.96 11.88 14.87
N LEU A 18 -8.55 11.09 13.88
CA LEU A 18 -7.55 10.05 14.03
C LEU A 18 -6.22 10.51 13.45
N TYR A 19 -5.20 10.58 14.29
CA TYR A 19 -3.81 10.80 13.93
C TYR A 19 -3.12 9.44 13.89
N MET A 20 -2.51 9.07 12.77
CA MET A 20 -1.96 7.73 12.63
C MET A 20 -0.71 7.67 11.78
N THR A 21 0.22 6.80 12.17
CA THR A 21 1.40 6.43 11.38
C THR A 21 1.88 5.02 11.74
N ALA A 22 2.78 4.49 10.91
CA ALA A 22 3.41 3.20 11.18
C ALA A 22 4.89 3.17 10.71
N CYS A 23 5.67 2.33 11.33
CA CYS A 23 6.90 1.79 10.74
C CYS A 23 6.52 0.53 9.95
N GLY A 24 6.24 0.72 8.68
CA GLY A 24 5.59 -0.21 7.76
C GLY A 24 4.49 0.48 6.95
N LEU A 25 3.54 -0.27 6.45
CA LEU A 25 2.29 0.23 5.88
C LEU A 25 1.14 -0.15 6.81
N TYR A 26 0.08 0.64 6.82
CA TYR A 26 -1.11 0.33 7.59
C TYR A 26 -2.40 0.45 6.78
N GLU A 27 -3.37 -0.36 7.15
CA GLU A 27 -4.77 -0.23 6.77
C GLU A 27 -5.59 -0.17 8.06
N ALA A 28 -6.41 0.86 8.22
CA ALA A 28 -7.23 1.08 9.40
C ALA A 28 -8.72 0.97 9.07
N VAL A 29 -9.48 0.37 9.97
CA VAL A 29 -10.92 0.15 9.86
C VAL A 29 -11.58 0.52 11.18
N ILE A 30 -12.63 1.32 11.15
CA ILE A 30 -13.50 1.60 12.30
C ILE A 30 -14.87 1.01 12.02
N ASN A 31 -15.36 0.17 12.92
CA ASN A 31 -16.69 -0.46 12.82
C ASN A 31 -16.97 -1.13 11.45
N GLY A 32 -15.94 -1.76 10.87
CA GLY A 32 -16.03 -2.42 9.55
C GLY A 32 -15.87 -1.47 8.35
N GLN A 33 -15.70 -0.18 8.54
CA GLN A 33 -15.52 0.80 7.48
C GLN A 33 -14.07 1.29 7.42
N ARG A 34 -13.50 1.34 6.21
CA ARG A 34 -12.12 1.79 5.97
C ARG A 34 -11.95 3.26 6.36
N VAL A 35 -10.81 3.58 6.98
CA VAL A 35 -10.42 4.94 7.35
C VAL A 35 -9.66 5.58 6.20
N GLY A 36 -10.27 6.61 5.61
CA GLY A 36 -9.65 7.40 4.52
C GLY A 36 -9.46 6.61 3.23
N ASP A 37 -8.81 7.23 2.28
CA ASP A 37 -8.59 6.72 0.92
C ASP A 37 -7.11 6.62 0.54
N PHE A 38 -6.21 7.00 1.46
CA PHE A 38 -4.77 6.96 1.21
C PHE A 38 -4.27 5.51 1.10
N VAL A 39 -3.93 5.10 -0.13
CA VAL A 39 -3.36 3.78 -0.44
C VAL A 39 -1.90 3.74 -0.01
N ARG A 40 -1.52 2.70 0.73
CA ARG A 40 -0.16 2.48 1.25
C ARG A 40 0.33 3.59 2.21
N ALA A 41 -0.57 4.06 3.08
CA ALA A 41 -0.20 4.94 4.18
C ALA A 41 0.83 4.27 5.13
N PRO A 42 1.76 5.02 5.73
CA PRO A 42 1.98 6.46 5.68
C PRO A 42 2.84 6.92 4.50
N GLY A 43 3.20 6.07 3.56
CA GLY A 43 4.16 6.32 2.49
C GLY A 43 5.61 6.03 2.91
N ILE A 44 6.57 6.39 2.03
CA ILE A 44 8.00 6.17 2.26
C ILE A 44 8.71 7.45 2.71
N THR A 45 9.57 7.31 3.74
CA THR A 45 10.53 8.33 4.14
C THR A 45 11.87 7.66 4.52
N ASP A 46 12.89 8.40 4.87
CA ASP A 46 14.02 7.84 5.64
C ASP A 46 13.58 7.73 7.10
N TYR A 47 13.08 6.57 7.51
CA TYR A 47 12.52 6.33 8.84
C TYR A 47 13.50 6.58 9.99
N ARG A 48 14.80 6.69 9.72
CA ARG A 48 15.82 7.08 10.72
C ARG A 48 15.83 8.57 11.01
N LYS A 49 15.21 9.38 10.12
CA LYS A 49 15.24 10.84 10.17
C LYS A 49 13.87 11.48 10.19
N ARG A 50 12.88 10.84 9.57
CA ARG A 50 11.54 11.41 9.40
C ARG A 50 10.49 10.32 9.32
N ILE A 51 9.46 10.46 10.14
CA ILE A 51 8.22 9.69 10.07
C ILE A 51 7.08 10.68 9.92
N GLN A 52 6.13 10.36 9.03
CA GLN A 52 4.98 11.22 8.78
C GLN A 52 3.71 10.55 9.29
N TYR A 53 2.84 11.32 9.96
CA TYR A 53 1.52 10.85 10.33
C TYR A 53 0.44 11.50 9.46
N GLN A 54 -0.64 10.76 9.21
CA GLN A 54 -1.85 11.21 8.55
C GLN A 54 -2.87 11.64 9.58
N ILE A 55 -3.79 12.51 9.15
CA ILE A 55 -4.92 12.99 9.95
C ILE A 55 -6.18 12.67 9.18
N TYR A 56 -7.10 11.93 9.80
CA TYR A 56 -8.38 11.56 9.24
C TYR A 56 -9.52 12.14 10.06
N ASP A 57 -10.52 12.73 9.42
CA ASP A 57 -11.81 12.99 10.04
C ASP A 57 -12.60 11.67 10.02
N VAL A 58 -12.87 11.12 11.19
CA VAL A 58 -13.54 9.83 11.35
C VAL A 58 -14.89 9.98 12.07
N THR A 59 -15.41 11.19 12.12
CA THR A 59 -16.65 11.52 12.86
C THR A 59 -17.81 10.64 12.41
N THR A 60 -17.97 10.41 11.10
CA THR A 60 -19.06 9.62 10.50
C THR A 60 -18.88 8.11 10.62
N LEU A 61 -17.68 7.65 11.00
CA LEU A 61 -17.39 6.22 11.17
C LEU A 61 -17.70 5.71 12.59
N LEU A 62 -17.95 6.63 13.51
CA LEU A 62 -18.20 6.32 14.91
C LEU A 62 -19.69 6.34 15.22
N GLN A 63 -20.06 5.57 16.23
CA GLN A 63 -21.41 5.49 16.77
C GLN A 63 -21.41 5.72 18.27
N ASP A 64 -22.56 6.10 18.82
CA ASP A 64 -22.73 6.13 20.25
C ASP A 64 -22.67 4.72 20.83
N GLY A 65 -21.95 4.55 21.92
CA GLY A 65 -21.70 3.27 22.54
C GLY A 65 -20.34 2.68 22.19
N GLU A 66 -20.29 1.38 21.94
CA GLU A 66 -19.06 0.66 21.67
C GLU A 66 -18.58 0.83 20.22
N ASN A 67 -17.31 1.09 20.05
CA ASN A 67 -16.62 1.24 18.76
C ASN A 67 -15.35 0.39 18.77
N ALA A 68 -14.97 -0.11 17.60
CA ALA A 68 -13.73 -0.86 17.40
C ALA A 68 -12.88 -0.25 16.30
N LEU A 69 -11.65 0.17 16.64
CA LEU A 69 -10.60 0.51 15.69
C LEU A 69 -9.71 -0.71 15.51
N THR A 70 -9.64 -1.22 14.29
CA THR A 70 -8.75 -2.30 13.89
C THR A 70 -7.72 -1.79 12.90
N VAL A 71 -6.47 -2.21 13.05
CA VAL A 71 -5.36 -1.80 12.19
C VAL A 71 -4.55 -3.03 11.79
N GLN A 72 -4.35 -3.20 10.50
CA GLN A 72 -3.46 -4.20 9.95
C GLN A 72 -2.17 -3.55 9.45
N LEU A 73 -1.02 -4.15 9.78
CA LEU A 73 0.30 -3.66 9.36
C LEU A 73 0.90 -4.58 8.31
N ALA A 74 1.56 -3.98 7.31
CA ALA A 74 2.44 -4.65 6.37
C ALA A 74 3.87 -4.15 6.48
N ASP A 75 4.80 -4.95 6.00
CA ASP A 75 6.25 -4.67 6.07
C ASP A 75 6.63 -3.36 5.38
N GLY A 76 5.97 -3.02 4.26
CA GLY A 76 6.22 -1.84 3.47
C GLY A 76 7.68 -1.68 3.08
N TRP A 77 8.18 -0.45 3.10
CA TRP A 77 9.60 -0.17 2.90
C TRP A 77 10.44 -0.26 4.18
N TYR A 78 9.80 -0.35 5.32
CA TYR A 78 10.50 -0.37 6.62
C TYR A 78 11.24 -1.69 6.83
N ARG A 79 10.53 -2.80 6.72
CA ARG A 79 11.01 -4.17 6.94
C ARG A 79 11.01 -5.01 5.66
N GLY A 80 10.15 -4.66 4.71
CA GLY A 80 9.94 -5.41 3.49
C GLY A 80 11.06 -5.25 2.46
N SER A 81 10.78 -5.79 1.28
CA SER A 81 11.72 -5.84 0.17
C SER A 81 11.91 -4.45 -0.47
N CYS A 82 13.14 -3.94 -0.47
CA CYS A 82 13.51 -2.67 -1.07
C CYS A 82 14.50 -2.85 -2.22
N GLY A 83 14.36 -1.99 -3.25
CA GLY A 83 15.24 -1.96 -4.40
C GLY A 83 15.15 -3.21 -5.30
N ALA A 84 16.00 -3.26 -6.32
CA ALA A 84 16.00 -4.31 -7.34
C ALA A 84 16.37 -5.70 -6.78
N TRP A 85 17.18 -5.74 -5.73
CA TRP A 85 17.69 -6.97 -5.14
C TRP A 85 16.85 -7.49 -3.95
N GLY A 86 15.70 -6.87 -3.66
CA GLY A 86 14.83 -7.30 -2.59
C GLY A 86 15.48 -7.26 -1.20
N LEU A 87 16.29 -6.25 -0.92
CA LEU A 87 16.93 -6.07 0.39
C LEU A 87 15.87 -5.84 1.47
N LYS A 88 15.91 -6.65 2.52
CA LYS A 88 14.96 -6.60 3.64
C LYS A 88 15.55 -5.89 4.87
N ASN A 89 14.68 -5.49 5.80
CA ASN A 89 15.03 -4.94 7.11
C ASN A 89 15.92 -3.69 7.06
N GLN A 90 15.72 -2.82 6.06
CA GLN A 90 16.60 -1.65 5.86
C GLN A 90 16.49 -0.61 6.99
N TYR A 91 15.35 -0.58 7.70
CA TYR A 91 15.09 0.39 8.77
C TYR A 91 14.78 -0.27 10.12
N GLY A 92 14.40 -1.55 10.11
CA GLY A 92 14.12 -2.30 11.33
C GLY A 92 13.54 -3.68 11.04
N THR A 93 13.43 -4.50 12.08
CA THR A 93 12.97 -5.89 12.02
C THR A 93 11.54 -6.09 12.50
N GLU A 94 10.96 -5.08 13.19
CA GLU A 94 9.61 -5.11 13.75
C GLU A 94 8.79 -3.94 13.23
N THR A 95 7.59 -4.20 12.73
CA THR A 95 6.60 -3.15 12.41
C THR A 95 6.13 -2.48 13.70
N LYS A 96 5.78 -1.20 13.63
CA LYS A 96 5.30 -0.43 14.78
C LYS A 96 4.11 0.42 14.37
N LEU A 97 3.16 0.56 15.27
CA LEU A 97 1.97 1.40 15.11
C LEU A 97 2.00 2.55 16.12
N LEU A 98 1.62 3.73 15.66
CA LEU A 98 1.27 4.87 16.50
C LEU A 98 -0.05 5.44 16.05
N ALA A 99 -1.03 5.49 16.94
CA ALA A 99 -2.35 6.06 16.68
C ALA A 99 -2.83 6.85 17.89
N GLN A 100 -3.51 7.97 17.62
CA GLN A 100 -4.20 8.78 18.61
C GLN A 100 -5.53 9.23 18.01
N LEU A 101 -6.63 8.84 18.63
CA LEU A 101 -7.97 9.28 18.29
C LEU A 101 -8.44 10.31 19.31
N GLU A 102 -8.81 11.49 18.85
CA GLU A 102 -9.37 12.58 19.65
C GLU A 102 -10.86 12.70 19.37
N LEU A 103 -11.68 12.53 20.39
CA LEU A 103 -13.13 12.64 20.39
C LEU A 103 -13.51 13.95 21.09
N THR A 104 -14.04 14.93 20.36
CA THR A 104 -14.60 16.15 20.91
C THR A 104 -16.09 15.95 21.10
N HIS A 105 -16.55 16.00 22.33
CA HIS A 105 -17.96 15.88 22.72
C HIS A 105 -18.75 17.18 22.51
N THR A 106 -20.07 17.09 22.55
CA THR A 106 -20.97 18.25 22.37
C THR A 106 -20.83 19.28 23.49
N ASP A 107 -20.42 18.86 24.68
CA ASP A 107 -20.13 19.72 25.84
C ASP A 107 -18.74 20.41 25.77
N GLY A 108 -17.96 20.13 24.72
CA GLY A 108 -16.62 20.65 24.52
C GLY A 108 -15.52 19.83 25.20
N SER A 109 -15.81 18.83 25.96
CA SER A 109 -14.81 17.91 26.53
C SER A 109 -14.11 17.10 25.45
N VAL A 110 -12.87 16.67 25.72
CA VAL A 110 -12.07 15.87 24.78
C VAL A 110 -11.67 14.55 25.43
N GLN A 111 -12.05 13.45 24.80
CA GLN A 111 -11.59 12.12 25.14
C GLN A 111 -10.48 11.70 24.16
N THR A 112 -9.41 11.10 24.66
CA THR A 112 -8.30 10.60 23.85
C THR A 112 -8.19 9.09 23.97
N VAL A 113 -8.13 8.39 22.82
CA VAL A 113 -7.80 6.98 22.71
C VAL A 113 -6.50 6.84 21.95
N ALA A 114 -5.42 6.47 22.62
CA ALA A 114 -4.09 6.35 22.04
C ALA A 114 -3.59 4.90 22.05
N THR A 115 -2.49 4.64 21.30
CA THR A 115 -1.78 3.36 21.38
C THR A 115 -1.17 3.15 22.76
N ASP A 116 -1.50 2.02 23.39
CA ASP A 116 -1.03 1.60 24.70
C ASP A 116 -0.94 0.06 24.79
N ALA A 117 -0.47 -0.47 25.92
CA ALA A 117 -0.42 -1.91 26.19
C ALA A 117 -1.80 -2.59 26.28
N GLY A 118 -2.89 -1.82 26.33
CA GLY A 118 -4.26 -2.32 26.36
C GLY A 118 -4.83 -2.68 24.99
N TRP A 119 -4.09 -2.45 23.89
CA TRP A 119 -4.50 -2.89 22.56
C TRP A 119 -4.37 -4.41 22.44
N ASP A 120 -5.36 -5.03 21.81
CA ASP A 120 -5.30 -6.43 21.45
C ASP A 120 -4.43 -6.62 20.20
N TRP A 121 -3.77 -7.76 20.09
CA TRP A 121 -2.92 -8.13 18.96
C TRP A 121 -3.20 -9.56 18.48
N SER A 122 -3.06 -9.77 17.17
CA SER A 122 -3.13 -11.06 16.50
C SER A 122 -2.21 -11.06 15.28
N ASN A 123 -1.74 -12.24 14.88
CA ASN A 123 -1.01 -12.46 13.62
C ASN A 123 -1.67 -13.49 12.70
N ASP A 124 -2.90 -13.91 12.98
CA ASP A 124 -3.64 -14.94 12.26
C ASP A 124 -4.76 -14.42 11.37
N GLY A 125 -4.76 -13.11 11.05
CA GLY A 125 -5.70 -12.48 10.13
C GLY A 125 -5.63 -13.03 8.70
N PRO A 126 -6.54 -12.57 7.81
CA PRO A 126 -6.67 -13.11 6.46
C PRO A 126 -5.43 -12.86 5.59
N ILE A 127 -4.77 -11.71 5.68
CA ILE A 127 -3.54 -11.44 4.94
C ILE A 127 -2.36 -12.04 5.70
N ARG A 128 -1.73 -13.07 5.14
CA ARG A 128 -0.64 -13.82 5.77
C ARG A 128 0.74 -13.29 5.38
N PHE A 129 0.83 -12.72 4.18
CA PHE A 129 2.02 -12.09 3.65
C PHE A 129 1.60 -10.88 2.81
N ALA A 130 2.29 -9.76 2.97
CA ALA A 130 2.14 -8.61 2.09
C ALA A 130 3.43 -7.81 2.06
N VAL A 131 3.97 -7.66 0.86
CA VAL A 131 5.10 -6.77 0.57
C VAL A 131 4.73 -5.92 -0.62
N ASN A 132 4.98 -4.64 -0.51
CA ASN A 132 4.50 -3.62 -1.44
C ASN A 132 4.79 -3.88 -2.93
N LYS A 133 5.80 -4.67 -3.28
CA LYS A 133 6.16 -5.02 -4.67
C LYS A 133 6.20 -6.53 -4.94
N ASP A 134 6.29 -7.36 -3.92
CA ASP A 134 6.43 -8.81 -4.08
C ASP A 134 5.05 -9.48 -4.20
N GLY A 135 4.04 -8.89 -3.53
CA GLY A 135 2.65 -9.34 -3.61
C GLY A 135 2.02 -9.66 -2.27
N GLU A 136 0.92 -10.42 -2.33
CA GLU A 136 0.12 -10.79 -1.15
C GLU A 136 -0.26 -12.26 -1.17
N VAL A 137 -0.35 -12.84 0.05
CA VAL A 137 -0.93 -14.17 0.29
C VAL A 137 -2.08 -14.02 1.26
N VAL A 138 -3.27 -14.45 0.85
CA VAL A 138 -4.52 -14.24 1.55
C VAL A 138 -5.25 -15.56 1.76
N TYR A 139 -5.76 -15.75 2.98
CA TYR A 139 -6.67 -16.83 3.34
C TYR A 139 -7.99 -16.19 3.79
N ALA A 140 -8.98 -16.14 2.91
CA ALA A 140 -10.21 -15.39 3.11
C ALA A 140 -11.05 -15.86 4.30
N ASN A 141 -10.87 -17.10 4.73
CA ASN A 141 -11.59 -17.69 5.84
C ASN A 141 -10.98 -17.37 7.22
N ASN A 142 -9.77 -16.78 7.27
CA ASN A 142 -9.12 -16.46 8.53
C ASN A 142 -9.75 -15.22 9.17
N VAL A 143 -9.99 -15.31 10.48
CA VAL A 143 -10.47 -14.20 11.31
C VAL A 143 -9.43 -13.98 12.42
N PRO A 144 -8.97 -12.75 12.66
CA PRO A 144 -8.01 -12.49 13.74
C PRO A 144 -8.55 -12.88 15.11
N SER A 145 -7.80 -13.68 15.87
CA SER A 145 -8.23 -14.18 17.19
C SER A 145 -8.06 -13.16 18.32
N TYR A 146 -7.16 -12.17 18.15
CA TYR A 146 -6.86 -11.12 19.15
C TYR A 146 -6.57 -11.62 20.58
N GLN A 147 -5.86 -12.73 20.69
CA GLN A 147 -5.51 -13.34 21.99
C GLN A 147 -4.28 -12.72 22.65
N GLY A 148 -3.45 -12.01 21.89
CA GLY A 148 -2.26 -11.32 22.38
C GLY A 148 -2.55 -9.88 22.79
N LYS A 149 -1.58 -9.27 23.48
CA LYS A 149 -1.54 -7.84 23.78
C LYS A 149 -0.39 -7.14 23.06
N ALA A 150 -0.59 -5.89 22.71
CA ALA A 150 0.44 -5.05 22.13
C ALA A 150 1.58 -4.80 23.14
N LYS A 151 2.82 -4.78 22.65
CA LYS A 151 3.98 -4.37 23.41
C LYS A 151 4.27 -2.90 23.17
N VAL A 152 4.40 -2.13 24.25
CA VAL A 152 4.87 -0.75 24.16
C VAL A 152 6.34 -0.72 23.78
N THR A 153 6.69 0.11 22.81
CA THR A 153 8.04 0.29 22.30
C THR A 153 8.32 1.76 22.03
N ASN A 154 9.58 2.11 21.79
CA ASN A 154 10.00 3.46 21.46
C ASN A 154 10.54 3.53 20.03
N HIS A 155 10.46 4.71 19.45
CA HIS A 155 11.14 5.06 18.21
C HIS A 155 11.85 6.41 18.38
N PRO A 156 13.12 6.55 17.95
CA PRO A 156 13.90 7.77 18.21
C PRO A 156 13.43 8.99 17.42
N VAL A 157 12.61 8.79 16.38
CA VAL A 157 12.14 9.87 15.52
C VAL A 157 10.73 10.28 15.94
N THR A 158 10.56 11.55 16.30
CA THR A 158 9.24 12.14 16.55
C THR A 158 8.51 12.32 15.22
N PRO A 159 7.29 11.78 15.07
CA PRO A 159 6.51 11.94 13.84
C PRO A 159 6.13 13.40 13.58
N ALA A 160 6.09 13.77 12.30
CA ALA A 160 5.63 15.09 11.83
C ALA A 160 4.39 14.92 10.96
N ALA A 161 3.54 15.94 10.88
CA ALA A 161 2.38 15.92 10.00
C ALA A 161 2.80 15.66 8.55
N SER A 162 2.04 14.82 7.84
CA SER A 162 2.28 14.54 6.44
C SER A 162 2.05 15.81 5.61
N ASN A 163 2.99 16.06 4.70
CA ASN A 163 2.86 17.04 3.64
C ASN A 163 2.88 16.35 2.25
N ASN A 164 2.68 15.05 2.21
CA ASN A 164 2.55 14.30 0.98
C ASN A 164 1.19 14.52 0.33
N VAL A 165 1.20 14.58 -1.00
CA VAL A 165 -0.04 14.37 -1.76
C VAL A 165 -0.46 12.91 -1.57
N PRO A 166 -1.70 12.63 -1.16
CA PRO A 166 -2.15 11.27 -0.94
C PRO A 166 -2.08 10.46 -2.24
N VAL A 167 -1.79 9.18 -2.11
CA VAL A 167 -1.92 8.20 -3.18
C VAL A 167 -3.31 7.61 -3.07
N THR A 168 -4.11 7.72 -4.13
CA THR A 168 -5.51 7.29 -4.14
C THR A 168 -5.81 6.38 -5.34
N GLU A 169 -6.97 5.74 -5.33
CA GLU A 169 -7.50 4.99 -6.45
C GLU A 169 -8.12 5.96 -7.48
N HIS A 170 -7.93 5.67 -8.77
CA HIS A 170 -8.43 6.50 -9.85
C HIS A 170 -9.22 5.67 -10.87
N GLU A 171 -8.65 5.43 -12.06
CA GLU A 171 -9.34 4.73 -13.12
C GLU A 171 -9.55 3.25 -12.78
N ARG A 172 -10.74 2.75 -13.13
CA ARG A 172 -11.11 1.34 -13.06
C ARG A 172 -11.19 0.77 -14.47
N LEU A 173 -10.26 -0.11 -14.83
CA LEU A 173 -10.14 -0.69 -16.16
C LEU A 173 -10.81 -2.06 -16.21
N LYS A 174 -11.57 -2.31 -17.28
CA LYS A 174 -12.21 -3.61 -17.55
C LYS A 174 -11.22 -4.59 -18.13
N ALA A 175 -11.35 -5.84 -17.77
CA ALA A 175 -10.55 -6.94 -18.31
C ALA A 175 -11.11 -7.40 -19.67
N LYS A 176 -10.20 -7.74 -20.59
CA LYS A 176 -10.47 -8.55 -21.76
C LYS A 176 -9.73 -9.88 -21.60
N ARG A 177 -10.47 -10.97 -21.68
CA ARG A 177 -9.86 -12.31 -21.61
C ARG A 177 -9.15 -12.64 -22.93
N ILE A 178 -7.92 -13.07 -22.84
CA ILE A 178 -7.14 -13.60 -23.96
C ILE A 178 -6.58 -15.00 -23.58
N THR A 179 -6.37 -15.86 -24.56
CA THR A 179 -5.72 -17.15 -24.38
C THR A 179 -4.38 -17.10 -25.09
N THR A 180 -3.30 -17.42 -24.38
CA THR A 180 -1.96 -17.45 -24.97
C THR A 180 -1.81 -18.67 -25.88
N PRO A 181 -0.80 -18.71 -26.76
CA PRO A 181 -0.53 -19.89 -27.60
C PRO A 181 -0.33 -21.19 -26.81
N SER A 182 0.19 -21.11 -25.59
CA SER A 182 0.30 -22.27 -24.68
C SER A 182 -0.99 -22.62 -23.94
N GLY A 183 -2.11 -21.96 -24.22
CA GLY A 183 -3.42 -22.21 -23.63
C GLY A 183 -3.67 -21.57 -22.26
N LYS A 184 -2.80 -20.65 -21.79
CA LYS A 184 -2.99 -19.96 -20.50
C LYS A 184 -4.02 -18.86 -20.63
N THR A 185 -4.79 -18.62 -19.57
CA THR A 185 -5.75 -17.53 -19.47
C THR A 185 -5.07 -16.26 -18.93
N VAL A 186 -5.10 -15.20 -19.73
CA VAL A 186 -4.57 -13.89 -19.38
C VAL A 186 -5.68 -12.85 -19.49
N LEU A 187 -5.72 -11.91 -18.57
CA LEU A 187 -6.57 -10.73 -18.62
C LEU A 187 -5.73 -9.54 -19.12
N ASP A 188 -6.16 -8.91 -20.22
CA ASP A 188 -5.60 -7.69 -20.77
C ASP A 188 -6.49 -6.51 -20.36
N PHE A 189 -5.91 -5.52 -19.70
CA PHE A 189 -6.60 -4.29 -19.28
C PHE A 189 -6.43 -3.13 -20.26
N GLY A 190 -5.77 -3.37 -21.41
CA GLY A 190 -5.67 -2.41 -22.53
C GLY A 190 -4.72 -1.24 -22.27
N GLN A 191 -4.19 -1.10 -21.06
CA GLN A 191 -3.27 -0.03 -20.68
C GLN A 191 -2.34 -0.49 -19.58
N ASN A 192 -1.05 -0.14 -19.70
CA ASN A 192 -0.08 -0.33 -18.62
C ASN A 192 -0.32 0.70 -17.51
N ILE A 193 -0.51 0.21 -16.29
CA ILE A 193 -0.80 1.03 -15.11
C ILE A 193 0.13 0.66 -13.94
N ALA A 194 0.29 1.59 -13.00
CA ALA A 194 0.65 1.25 -11.63
C ALA A 194 -0.66 1.10 -10.83
N GLY A 195 -0.86 -0.07 -10.23
CA GLY A 195 -2.11 -0.37 -9.56
C GLY A 195 -2.20 -1.80 -9.08
N TYR A 196 -3.41 -2.30 -8.97
CA TYR A 196 -3.69 -3.66 -8.54
C TYR A 196 -4.99 -4.19 -9.15
N ALA A 197 -5.16 -5.51 -9.05
CA ALA A 197 -6.39 -6.16 -9.46
C ALA A 197 -7.39 -6.25 -8.29
N GLU A 198 -8.66 -6.18 -8.64
CA GLU A 198 -9.81 -6.48 -7.81
C GLU A 198 -10.64 -7.54 -8.51
N PHE A 199 -11.24 -8.45 -7.73
CA PHE A 199 -12.17 -9.44 -8.29
C PHE A 199 -13.33 -9.76 -7.35
N THR A 200 -14.41 -10.27 -7.95
CA THR A 200 -15.56 -10.81 -7.22
C THR A 200 -16.00 -12.11 -7.91
N VAL A 201 -15.87 -13.23 -7.21
CA VAL A 201 -16.20 -14.57 -7.73
C VAL A 201 -16.97 -15.38 -6.69
N THR A 202 -17.67 -16.42 -7.14
CA THR A 202 -18.24 -17.45 -6.26
C THR A 202 -17.34 -18.68 -6.31
N ALA A 203 -16.94 -19.17 -5.13
CA ALA A 203 -15.98 -20.26 -5.02
C ALA A 203 -16.30 -21.15 -3.82
N HIS A 204 -15.69 -22.34 -3.81
CA HIS A 204 -15.71 -23.21 -2.63
C HIS A 204 -14.50 -22.95 -1.73
N ILE A 205 -14.66 -23.25 -0.45
CA ILE A 205 -13.60 -23.11 0.54
C ILE A 205 -12.34 -23.88 0.11
N GLY A 206 -11.18 -23.22 0.18
CA GLY A 206 -9.89 -23.81 -0.13
C GLY A 206 -9.48 -23.71 -1.60
N GLN A 207 -10.39 -23.41 -2.54
CA GLN A 207 -10.02 -23.11 -3.92
C GLN A 207 -9.07 -21.91 -3.96
N LYS A 208 -8.19 -21.88 -4.97
CA LYS A 208 -7.14 -20.87 -5.05
C LYS A 208 -7.26 -20.03 -6.32
N ILE A 209 -7.04 -18.75 -6.18
CA ILE A 209 -6.87 -17.80 -7.29
C ILE A 209 -5.45 -17.25 -7.17
N LYS A 210 -4.62 -17.53 -8.18
CA LYS A 210 -3.29 -16.95 -8.27
C LYS A 210 -3.22 -16.01 -9.44
N LEU A 211 -2.89 -14.75 -9.16
CA LEU A 211 -2.71 -13.69 -10.13
C LEU A 211 -1.23 -13.37 -10.23
N ARG A 212 -0.72 -13.29 -11.46
CA ARG A 212 0.65 -12.86 -11.75
C ARG A 212 0.61 -11.69 -12.72
N PHE A 213 1.37 -10.67 -12.44
CA PHE A 213 1.28 -9.37 -13.09
C PHE A 213 2.50 -9.11 -13.96
N ASP A 214 2.30 -8.59 -15.18
CA ASP A 214 3.36 -8.14 -16.06
C ASP A 214 2.90 -7.01 -16.99
N GLU A 215 3.87 -6.23 -17.47
CA GLU A 215 3.64 -5.09 -18.37
C GLU A 215 3.46 -5.51 -19.84
N LEU A 216 4.06 -6.64 -20.24
CA LEU A 216 4.17 -7.07 -21.63
C LEU A 216 3.95 -8.59 -21.76
N LEU A 217 3.47 -9.02 -22.92
CA LEU A 217 3.64 -10.38 -23.39
C LEU A 217 4.99 -10.49 -24.13
N ASP A 218 5.54 -11.69 -24.25
CA ASP A 218 6.74 -11.89 -25.05
C ASP A 218 6.46 -11.82 -26.56
N GLU A 219 7.49 -11.94 -27.37
CA GLU A 219 7.40 -11.88 -28.85
C GLU A 219 6.51 -12.97 -29.47
N ASN A 220 6.27 -14.06 -28.74
CA ASN A 220 5.38 -15.16 -29.14
C ASN A 220 3.96 -14.99 -28.60
N GLY A 221 3.64 -13.90 -27.88
CA GLY A 221 2.34 -13.67 -27.24
C GLY A 221 2.14 -14.47 -25.96
N GLU A 222 3.22 -15.00 -25.37
CA GLU A 222 3.17 -15.72 -24.10
C GLU A 222 3.34 -14.79 -22.91
N PHE A 223 2.66 -15.12 -21.79
CA PHE A 223 2.87 -14.43 -20.54
C PHE A 223 4.25 -14.75 -19.95
N THR A 224 5.02 -13.72 -19.64
CA THR A 224 6.36 -13.84 -19.06
C THR A 224 6.51 -12.84 -17.90
N GLN A 225 7.41 -13.12 -16.97
CA GLN A 225 7.86 -12.18 -15.94
C GLN A 225 9.38 -12.01 -15.96
N LYS A 226 10.03 -12.43 -17.07
CA LYS A 226 11.50 -12.34 -17.21
C LYS A 226 11.99 -10.90 -17.22
N ASN A 227 11.19 -9.98 -17.76
CA ASN A 227 11.49 -8.54 -17.86
C ASN A 227 11.49 -7.81 -16.51
N ILE A 228 10.77 -8.33 -15.51
CA ILE A 228 10.66 -7.72 -14.18
C ILE A 228 11.52 -8.41 -13.13
N GLN A 229 11.99 -9.61 -13.41
CA GLN A 229 12.79 -10.40 -12.49
C GLN A 229 14.28 -10.06 -12.60
N CYS A 230 14.87 -9.59 -11.49
CA CYS A 230 16.32 -9.51 -11.35
C CYS A 230 16.81 -10.77 -10.65
N SER A 231 17.75 -11.48 -11.25
CA SER A 231 18.35 -12.66 -10.64
C SER A 231 19.84 -12.69 -10.85
N SER A 232 20.54 -13.23 -9.86
CA SER A 232 21.97 -13.52 -9.91
C SER A 232 22.19 -14.96 -9.43
N LYS A 233 23.45 -15.44 -9.42
CA LYS A 233 23.78 -16.75 -8.85
C LYS A 233 23.36 -16.91 -7.38
N LYS A 234 23.18 -15.78 -6.64
CA LYS A 234 22.90 -15.78 -5.21
C LYS A 234 21.52 -15.23 -4.85
N ILE A 235 20.94 -14.37 -5.68
CA ILE A 235 19.72 -13.63 -5.35
C ILE A 235 18.78 -13.64 -6.55
N THR A 236 17.52 -13.99 -6.29
CA THR A 236 16.41 -13.87 -7.24
C THR A 236 15.35 -12.97 -6.62
N THR A 237 14.89 -11.98 -7.37
CA THR A 237 13.79 -11.12 -6.91
C THR A 237 12.47 -11.90 -6.89
N PRO A 238 11.60 -11.67 -5.89
CA PRO A 238 10.26 -12.23 -5.88
C PRO A 238 9.47 -11.82 -7.11
N LEU A 239 8.60 -12.71 -7.58
CA LEU A 239 7.67 -12.43 -8.67
C LEU A 239 6.45 -11.68 -8.13
N GLN A 240 5.98 -10.66 -8.85
CA GLN A 240 4.77 -9.92 -8.53
C GLN A 240 3.56 -10.85 -8.65
N GLN A 241 2.92 -11.18 -7.51
CA GLN A 241 1.80 -12.11 -7.49
C GLN A 241 0.86 -11.90 -6.31
N VAL A 242 -0.39 -12.31 -6.49
CA VAL A 242 -1.36 -12.48 -5.42
C VAL A 242 -1.78 -13.94 -5.37
N ILE A 243 -1.79 -14.53 -4.19
CA ILE A 243 -2.31 -15.88 -3.96
C ILE A 243 -3.46 -15.75 -2.95
N TYR A 244 -4.66 -16.01 -3.43
CA TYR A 244 -5.88 -15.91 -2.64
C TYR A 244 -6.51 -17.28 -2.45
N THR A 245 -6.68 -17.73 -1.22
CA THR A 245 -7.40 -18.94 -0.86
C THR A 245 -8.83 -18.57 -0.47
N CYS A 246 -9.80 -19.08 -1.22
CA CYS A 246 -11.21 -18.72 -1.12
C CYS A 246 -11.87 -19.25 0.16
N LYS A 247 -12.86 -18.52 0.63
CA LYS A 247 -13.90 -18.99 1.55
C LYS A 247 -15.09 -19.53 0.76
N GLU A 248 -16.01 -20.18 1.45
CA GLU A 248 -17.25 -20.65 0.82
C GLU A 248 -18.12 -19.48 0.35
N GLY A 249 -18.69 -19.60 -0.86
CA GLY A 249 -19.61 -18.64 -1.44
C GLY A 249 -18.91 -17.44 -2.11
N LYS A 250 -19.49 -16.25 -1.94
CA LYS A 250 -19.02 -15.02 -2.58
C LYS A 250 -17.69 -14.57 -1.97
N ASN A 251 -16.69 -14.44 -2.83
CA ASN A 251 -15.36 -13.90 -2.53
C ASN A 251 -15.19 -12.59 -3.26
N HIS A 252 -14.90 -11.54 -2.51
CA HIS A 252 -14.51 -10.24 -3.04
C HIS A 252 -13.14 -9.90 -2.46
N TYR A 253 -12.21 -9.54 -3.31
CA TYR A 253 -10.87 -9.16 -2.90
C TYR A 253 -10.31 -8.05 -3.77
N LYS A 254 -9.70 -7.10 -3.11
CA LYS A 254 -8.89 -6.02 -3.67
C LYS A 254 -7.55 -6.04 -2.96
N THR A 255 -6.45 -6.01 -3.73
CA THR A 255 -5.10 -5.99 -3.16
C THR A 255 -4.95 -4.81 -2.19
N THR A 256 -4.47 -5.06 -0.98
CA THR A 256 -4.49 -4.08 0.11
C THR A 256 -3.20 -3.27 0.22
N PHE A 257 -2.04 -3.95 0.18
CA PHE A 257 -0.73 -3.33 0.44
C PHE A 257 0.21 -3.37 -0.75
N ALA A 258 0.11 -4.40 -1.61
CA ALA A 258 0.94 -4.53 -2.78
C ALA A 258 0.42 -3.66 -3.93
N ILE A 259 1.35 -3.23 -4.79
CA ILE A 259 1.06 -2.51 -6.03
C ILE A 259 2.00 -3.00 -7.10
N PHE A 260 1.49 -3.10 -8.33
CA PHE A 260 2.18 -3.69 -9.46
C PHE A 260 2.20 -2.72 -10.64
N GLY A 261 3.21 -2.84 -11.49
CA GLY A 261 3.21 -2.26 -12.83
C GLY A 261 2.74 -3.34 -13.79
N PHE A 262 1.59 -3.16 -14.46
CA PHE A 262 1.04 -4.18 -15.33
C PHE A 262 0.03 -3.67 -16.35
N GLN A 263 -0.10 -4.40 -17.44
CA GLN A 263 -1.23 -4.41 -18.35
C GLN A 263 -1.90 -5.78 -18.38
N TYR A 264 -1.10 -6.84 -18.17
CA TYR A 264 -1.52 -8.23 -18.30
C TYR A 264 -1.50 -8.93 -16.95
N VAL A 265 -2.54 -9.74 -16.69
CA VAL A 265 -2.63 -10.58 -15.50
C VAL A 265 -2.87 -12.01 -15.92
N LEU A 266 -1.90 -12.89 -15.65
CA LEU A 266 -2.09 -14.33 -15.76
C LEU A 266 -2.94 -14.83 -14.59
N VAL A 267 -4.04 -15.51 -14.90
CA VAL A 267 -4.96 -16.09 -13.91
C VAL A 267 -4.76 -17.60 -13.89
N GLU A 268 -4.28 -18.12 -12.76
CA GLU A 268 -4.13 -19.55 -12.49
C GLU A 268 -5.15 -19.93 -11.40
N THR A 269 -6.23 -20.63 -11.77
CA THR A 269 -7.32 -20.97 -10.82
C THR A 269 -8.14 -22.15 -11.34
N ASP A 270 -8.77 -22.84 -10.40
CA ASP A 270 -9.83 -23.84 -10.62
C ASP A 270 -11.25 -23.26 -10.38
N VAL A 271 -11.34 -21.98 -10.04
CA VAL A 271 -12.61 -21.27 -9.90
C VAL A 271 -13.12 -20.82 -11.26
N ALA A 272 -14.40 -21.07 -11.54
CA ALA A 272 -15.04 -20.53 -12.73
C ALA A 272 -15.18 -19.00 -12.63
N PHE A 273 -14.80 -18.27 -13.68
CA PHE A 273 -14.89 -16.82 -13.73
C PHE A 273 -15.13 -16.28 -15.13
N GLN A 274 -15.63 -15.06 -15.21
CA GLN A 274 -15.73 -14.26 -16.41
C GLN A 274 -14.76 -13.06 -16.33
N SER A 275 -14.47 -12.42 -17.48
CA SER A 275 -13.61 -11.23 -17.51
C SER A 275 -14.16 -10.08 -16.68
N GLU A 276 -15.49 -9.95 -16.63
CA GLU A 276 -16.22 -8.92 -15.88
C GLU A 276 -16.10 -9.05 -14.37
N ASP A 277 -15.73 -10.23 -13.88
CA ASP A 277 -15.48 -10.47 -12.45
C ASP A 277 -14.20 -9.78 -11.96
N PHE A 278 -13.35 -9.32 -12.91
CA PHE A 278 -12.06 -8.68 -12.63
C PHE A 278 -12.03 -7.24 -13.11
N ALA A 279 -11.35 -6.41 -12.34
CA ALA A 279 -10.99 -5.05 -12.72
C ALA A 279 -9.56 -4.72 -12.30
N ALA A 280 -8.89 -3.86 -13.08
CA ALA A 280 -7.64 -3.24 -12.65
C ALA A 280 -7.93 -1.82 -12.16
N ILE A 281 -7.33 -1.45 -11.04
CA ILE A 281 -7.48 -0.14 -10.42
C ILE A 281 -6.15 0.60 -10.52
N ALA A 282 -6.15 1.72 -11.22
CA ALA A 282 -4.99 2.59 -11.32
C ALA A 282 -4.80 3.37 -10.02
N VAL A 283 -3.57 3.43 -9.53
CA VAL A 283 -3.23 4.05 -8.24
C VAL A 283 -2.05 5.00 -8.43
N TYR A 284 -2.27 6.28 -8.11
CA TYR A 284 -1.23 7.32 -8.19
C TYR A 284 -1.51 8.48 -7.25
N SER A 285 -0.54 9.40 -7.12
CA SER A 285 -0.71 10.60 -6.29
C SER A 285 -1.80 11.50 -6.84
N ASP A 286 -2.73 11.92 -5.98
CA ASP A 286 -3.87 12.78 -6.32
C ASP A 286 -3.42 14.24 -6.52
N MET A 287 -2.78 14.46 -7.67
CA MET A 287 -2.24 15.78 -8.04
C MET A 287 -3.22 16.53 -8.94
N GLU A 288 -3.49 17.78 -8.58
CA GLU A 288 -4.29 18.67 -9.40
C GLU A 288 -3.63 18.90 -10.78
N ARG A 289 -4.44 18.82 -11.82
CA ARG A 289 -4.02 19.13 -13.17
C ARG A 289 -4.08 20.64 -13.40
N THR A 290 -2.92 21.28 -13.53
CA THR A 290 -2.80 22.76 -13.62
C THR A 290 -2.65 23.27 -15.06
N GLY A 291 -2.59 22.39 -16.08
CA GLY A 291 -2.40 22.83 -17.45
C GLY A 291 -2.98 21.87 -18.48
N PHE A 292 -3.39 22.46 -19.61
CA PHE A 292 -3.89 21.74 -20.78
C PHE A 292 -3.16 22.25 -22.02
N LEU A 293 -2.66 21.35 -22.86
CA LEU A 293 -2.09 21.66 -24.14
C LEU A 293 -2.98 21.11 -25.25
N LYS A 294 -3.42 21.98 -26.16
CA LYS A 294 -4.05 21.58 -27.41
C LYS A 294 -2.98 21.64 -28.50
N ALA A 295 -2.73 20.52 -29.15
CA ALA A 295 -1.78 20.45 -30.27
C ALA A 295 -2.56 20.28 -31.58
N PRO A 296 -2.12 20.92 -32.68
CA PRO A 296 -2.87 20.90 -33.96
C PRO A 296 -2.75 19.56 -34.69
N THR A 297 -1.80 18.70 -34.34
CA THR A 297 -1.59 17.42 -35.02
C THR A 297 -1.95 16.23 -34.13
N HIS A 298 -2.50 15.17 -34.72
CA HIS A 298 -2.84 13.94 -34.01
C HIS A 298 -1.61 13.28 -33.38
N PHE A 299 -0.46 13.33 -34.02
CA PHE A 299 0.81 12.82 -33.50
C PHE A 299 1.25 13.55 -32.22
N SER A 300 1.17 14.88 -32.20
CA SER A 300 1.49 15.68 -31.00
C SER A 300 0.57 15.39 -29.85
N ILE A 301 -0.74 15.14 -30.11
CA ILE A 301 -1.73 14.76 -29.09
C ILE A 301 -1.41 13.37 -28.53
N SER A 302 -1.03 12.40 -29.37
CA SER A 302 -0.64 11.06 -28.93
C SER A 302 0.62 11.09 -28.06
N LEU A 303 1.64 11.87 -28.45
CA LEU A 303 2.87 12.05 -27.67
C LEU A 303 2.60 12.67 -26.29
N LEU A 304 1.63 13.57 -26.19
CA LEU A 304 1.24 14.21 -24.92
C LEU A 304 0.35 13.30 -24.05
N LYS A 305 -0.46 12.46 -24.66
CA LYS A 305 -1.28 11.47 -23.93
C LYS A 305 -0.42 10.38 -23.29
N THR A 306 0.59 9.90 -24.01
CA THR A 306 1.52 8.87 -23.50
C THR A 306 2.29 9.32 -22.24
N PRO A 307 2.94 10.52 -22.23
CA PRO A 307 3.56 11.03 -21.01
C PRO A 307 2.59 11.35 -19.88
N SER A 308 1.34 11.70 -20.18
CA SER A 308 0.33 11.96 -19.13
C SER A 308 -0.09 10.67 -18.40
N GLY A 309 -0.15 9.56 -19.11
CA GLY A 309 -0.38 8.25 -18.48
C GLY A 309 0.82 7.77 -17.64
N VAL A 310 2.05 7.87 -18.19
CA VAL A 310 3.27 7.46 -17.49
C VAL A 310 3.50 8.25 -16.18
N PRO A 311 3.45 9.60 -16.12
CA PRO A 311 3.58 10.33 -14.86
C PRO A 311 2.51 9.96 -13.83
N ARG A 312 1.27 9.75 -14.23
CA ARG A 312 0.18 9.35 -13.32
C ARG A 312 0.47 8.01 -12.67
N THR A 313 0.83 7.01 -13.47
CA THR A 313 1.08 5.65 -12.99
C THR A 313 2.43 5.48 -12.28
N THR A 314 3.41 6.38 -12.53
CA THR A 314 4.74 6.31 -11.92
C THR A 314 4.92 7.21 -10.69
N THR A 315 3.89 7.92 -10.24
CA THR A 315 3.94 8.82 -9.08
C THR A 315 3.27 8.30 -7.78
N PRO A 316 3.20 7.03 -7.45
CA PRO A 316 2.97 6.66 -6.06
C PRO A 316 4.25 6.95 -5.29
N THR A 317 4.23 7.87 -4.39
CA THR A 317 5.20 8.36 -3.38
C THR A 317 6.71 8.10 -3.62
N CYS A 318 7.07 7.17 -4.48
CA CYS A 318 8.42 6.87 -4.92
C CYS A 318 8.43 6.47 -6.41
N PRO A 319 9.28 7.10 -7.24
CA PRO A 319 9.41 6.77 -8.67
C PRO A 319 9.94 5.37 -8.97
N GLN A 320 9.93 4.47 -8.01
CA GLN A 320 10.45 3.11 -8.16
C GLN A 320 9.52 2.15 -8.91
N ILE A 321 8.30 2.57 -9.23
CA ILE A 321 7.32 1.68 -9.88
C ILE A 321 7.27 1.86 -11.39
N ALA A 322 8.05 2.79 -11.94
CA ALA A 322 8.28 2.75 -13.37
C ALA A 322 9.21 1.58 -13.70
N ARG A 323 8.64 0.43 -14.00
CA ARG A 323 9.31 -0.82 -14.36
C ARG A 323 10.18 -1.41 -13.25
N PRO A 324 9.90 -2.59 -12.73
CA PRO A 324 10.75 -3.30 -11.78
C PRO A 324 12.18 -3.51 -12.28
N ALA A 325 12.39 -3.64 -13.60
CA ALA A 325 13.71 -3.78 -14.23
C ALA A 325 14.55 -2.49 -14.24
N ASN A 326 13.94 -1.32 -14.07
CA ASN A 326 14.61 -0.03 -14.17
C ASN A 326 14.77 0.70 -12.84
N ALA A 327 14.78 0.00 -11.72
CA ALA A 327 15.08 0.60 -10.41
C ALA A 327 16.46 1.32 -10.40
N THR A 328 17.39 0.95 -11.29
CA THR A 328 18.68 1.60 -11.52
C THR A 328 18.63 2.74 -12.55
N ALA A 329 17.67 2.76 -13.47
CA ALA A 329 17.54 3.80 -14.51
C ALA A 329 16.81 5.07 -14.02
N GLY A 330 16.48 5.17 -12.76
CA GLY A 330 15.69 6.26 -12.17
C GLY A 330 16.25 7.68 -12.33
N ARG A 331 17.49 7.87 -12.83
CA ARG A 331 18.04 9.22 -13.09
C ARG A 331 17.65 9.78 -14.46
N ALA A 332 17.59 8.98 -15.51
CA ALA A 332 17.24 9.45 -16.86
C ALA A 332 15.73 9.70 -16.99
N THR A 333 14.91 8.77 -16.49
CA THR A 333 13.45 8.92 -16.46
C THR A 333 13.00 10.09 -15.57
N ARG A 334 13.76 10.41 -14.50
CA ARG A 334 13.48 11.57 -13.64
C ARG A 334 13.65 12.91 -14.38
N ARG A 335 14.67 13.08 -15.21
CA ARG A 335 14.88 14.35 -15.95
C ARG A 335 13.78 14.61 -16.96
N PHE A 336 13.43 13.61 -17.78
CA PHE A 336 12.38 13.74 -18.79
C PHE A 336 10.99 13.95 -18.16
N SER A 337 10.68 13.19 -17.14
CA SER A 337 9.42 13.29 -16.38
C SER A 337 9.29 14.61 -15.62
N SER A 338 10.38 15.16 -15.04
CA SER A 338 10.32 16.42 -14.29
C SER A 338 9.98 17.61 -15.18
N THR A 339 10.54 17.68 -16.39
CA THR A 339 10.28 18.80 -17.33
C THR A 339 8.82 18.83 -17.80
N LEU A 340 8.23 17.67 -18.12
CA LEU A 340 6.82 17.59 -18.50
C LEU A 340 5.86 17.82 -17.32
N ARG A 341 6.25 17.46 -16.13
CA ARG A 341 5.45 17.66 -14.91
C ARG A 341 5.32 19.14 -14.55
N HIS A 342 6.35 19.95 -14.74
CA HIS A 342 6.28 21.40 -14.55
C HIS A 342 5.26 22.08 -15.46
N ILE A 343 4.91 21.45 -16.59
CA ILE A 343 3.95 22.00 -17.55
C ILE A 343 2.50 21.65 -17.20
N PHE A 344 2.23 20.48 -16.55
CA PHE A 344 0.88 19.94 -16.46
C PHE A 344 0.35 19.66 -15.05
N LEU A 345 1.22 19.63 -14.04
CA LEU A 345 0.85 19.21 -12.68
C LEU A 345 1.44 20.13 -11.61
N THR A 346 0.71 20.33 -10.54
CA THR A 346 1.23 21.02 -9.36
C THR A 346 2.18 20.09 -8.61
N MET A 347 3.49 20.28 -8.82
CA MET A 347 4.55 19.41 -8.28
C MET A 347 5.16 19.91 -6.98
N HIS A 348 4.68 21.03 -6.44
CA HIS A 348 5.36 21.72 -5.34
C HIS A 348 5.63 20.83 -4.11
N LEU A 349 4.63 20.06 -3.70
CA LEU A 349 4.75 19.18 -2.51
C LEU A 349 5.59 17.93 -2.79
N LEU A 350 5.44 17.32 -3.97
CA LEU A 350 6.22 16.14 -4.35
C LEU A 350 7.71 16.49 -4.51
N HIS A 351 8.02 17.62 -5.14
CA HIS A 351 9.37 18.12 -5.29
C HIS A 351 10.00 18.46 -3.94
N ARG A 352 9.25 19.07 -3.02
CA ARG A 352 9.69 19.38 -1.66
C ARG A 352 10.02 18.11 -0.87
N ASN A 353 9.23 17.03 -1.01
CA ASN A 353 9.51 15.75 -0.36
C ASN A 353 10.72 15.03 -0.96
N MET A 354 10.86 15.03 -2.29
CA MET A 354 12.02 14.45 -2.96
C MET A 354 13.32 15.23 -2.68
N CYS A 355 13.27 16.57 -2.66
CA CYS A 355 14.38 17.42 -2.24
C CYS A 355 14.68 17.23 -0.74
N GLY A 356 13.68 17.06 0.11
CA GLY A 356 13.86 16.74 1.52
C GLY A 356 14.62 15.44 1.74
N MET A 357 14.39 14.41 0.94
CA MET A 357 15.16 13.15 0.98
C MET A 357 16.63 13.34 0.54
N CYS A 358 16.88 14.23 -0.43
CA CYS A 358 18.24 14.53 -0.91
C CYS A 358 19.00 15.53 -0.01
N THR A 359 18.30 16.43 0.69
CA THR A 359 18.91 17.50 1.50
C THR A 359 19.09 17.15 2.96
N THR A 360 18.53 16.04 3.45
CA THR A 360 18.75 15.58 4.84
C THR A 360 20.20 15.21 5.17
N GLY A 361 21.11 15.31 4.19
CA GLY A 361 22.56 15.26 4.40
C GLY A 361 23.22 16.58 4.85
N ARG A 362 22.51 17.72 4.82
CA ARG A 362 23.04 19.02 5.28
C ARG A 362 22.29 19.51 6.52
N LYS A 363 23.03 19.65 7.63
CA LYS A 363 22.54 20.25 8.88
C LYS A 363 22.06 21.68 8.63
N LYS A 364 20.81 21.99 9.02
CA LYS A 364 20.39 23.35 9.39
C LYS A 364 19.56 23.30 10.66
N THR A 365 20.07 23.98 11.65
CA THR A 365 19.47 24.30 12.94
C THR A 365 18.34 25.32 12.78
N GLY A 366 17.21 25.07 13.38
CA GLY A 366 16.11 26.03 13.49
C GLY A 366 14.96 25.42 14.31
N SER A 367 14.89 25.80 15.59
CA SER A 367 13.94 25.30 16.56
C SER A 367 12.57 25.97 16.41
N CYS A 368 11.51 25.16 16.38
CA CYS A 368 10.19 25.61 16.81
C CYS A 368 9.65 24.56 17.79
N ARG A 369 9.69 24.86 19.07
CA ARG A 369 9.21 24.00 20.15
C ARG A 369 7.71 24.22 20.36
N LYS A 370 6.89 23.22 20.04
CA LYS A 370 5.71 22.85 20.82
C LYS A 370 5.91 21.38 21.16
N SER A 371 5.91 21.07 22.44
CA SER A 371 6.08 19.71 22.94
C SER A 371 4.96 18.82 22.37
N PRO A 372 5.29 17.77 21.60
CA PRO A 372 4.26 16.81 21.19
C PRO A 372 3.83 16.00 22.42
N PRO A 373 2.60 15.49 22.45
CA PRO A 373 2.18 14.50 23.43
C PRO A 373 3.14 13.31 23.38
N THR A 374 3.36 12.67 24.52
CA THR A 374 4.24 11.51 24.63
C THR A 374 3.73 10.40 23.72
N ALA A 375 4.37 10.24 22.57
CA ALA A 375 3.96 9.27 21.56
C ALA A 375 4.31 7.85 22.03
N VAL A 376 3.31 6.98 22.14
CA VAL A 376 3.47 5.58 22.54
C VAL A 376 3.30 4.70 21.31
N TRP A 377 4.40 4.13 20.85
CA TRP A 377 4.41 3.15 19.78
C TRP A 377 4.08 1.76 20.30
N ILE A 378 3.38 0.96 19.52
CA ILE A 378 3.11 -0.44 19.82
C ILE A 378 3.70 -1.35 18.74
N SER A 379 4.19 -2.50 19.14
CA SER A 379 4.74 -3.56 18.29
C SER A 379 4.33 -4.94 18.79
N ILE A 380 4.80 -5.99 18.14
CA ILE A 380 4.59 -7.38 18.55
C ILE A 380 5.41 -7.75 19.81
N CYS A 381 4.92 -8.71 20.58
CA CYS A 381 5.69 -9.30 21.66
C CYS A 381 6.65 -10.38 21.08
N PRO A 382 7.98 -10.32 21.34
CA PRO A 382 8.95 -11.26 20.76
C PRO A 382 8.74 -12.73 21.13
N LEU A 383 8.05 -13.02 22.23
CA LEU A 383 7.87 -14.40 22.74
C LEU A 383 7.08 -15.34 21.80
N TRP A 384 6.41 -14.80 20.78
CA TRP A 384 5.60 -15.61 19.85
C TRP A 384 6.25 -15.82 18.48
N THR A 385 7.37 -15.19 18.19
CA THR A 385 8.02 -15.29 16.86
C THR A 385 8.79 -16.61 16.66
N GLU A 386 9.19 -17.30 17.72
CA GLU A 386 9.95 -18.57 17.61
C GLU A 386 9.06 -19.79 17.32
N ALA A 387 7.81 -19.79 17.74
CA ALA A 387 6.92 -20.94 17.53
C ALA A 387 6.39 -21.09 16.10
N SER A 388 6.37 -20.01 15.30
CA SER A 388 5.86 -20.03 13.93
C SER A 388 6.93 -20.27 12.86
N ALA A 389 8.20 -20.13 13.18
CA ALA A 389 9.31 -20.35 12.24
C ALA A 389 9.58 -21.85 11.94
N GLY A 390 9.04 -22.77 12.72
CA GLY A 390 9.31 -24.21 12.63
C GLY A 390 8.52 -24.99 11.60
N ARG A 391 7.57 -24.40 10.88
CA ARG A 391 6.68 -25.13 9.95
C ARG A 391 6.52 -24.54 8.53
N MET A 392 7.53 -23.91 7.99
CA MET A 392 7.57 -23.60 6.57
C MET A 392 8.74 -24.34 5.90
N ARG A 393 8.69 -25.68 5.95
CA ARG A 393 9.37 -26.49 4.95
C ARG A 393 8.29 -27.25 4.16
N ALA A 394 8.40 -27.12 2.86
CA ALA A 394 7.65 -27.85 1.82
C ALA A 394 6.17 -27.41 1.64
N CYS A 395 5.93 -26.52 0.71
CA CYS A 395 5.21 -26.77 -0.54
C CYS A 395 5.65 -25.77 -1.58
#